data_fb6b7d1c9304689bc220c908056d2553
#
_entry.id   fb6b7d1c9304689bc220c908056d2553
#
_cell.length_a   1.000
_cell.length_b   1.000
_cell.length_c   1.000
_cell.angle_alpha   90.00
_cell.angle_beta   90.00
_cell.angle_gamma   90.00
#
_symmetry.space_group_name_H-M   'P 1'
#
loop_
_entity.id
_entity.type
_entity.pdbx_description
1 polymer ?
#
loop_
_entity_poly.entity_id
_entity_poly.type
_entity_poly.pdbx_seq_one_letter_code
_entity_poly.pdbx_strand_id
1 'polypeptide(L)'
;MENCATVPDRRRADREGAEQTVNDFEAIDFFRDEALVADPYPYFDALRGQCPVHRENHHDVMMVTGYDEAVQVYNDTDNFSACISVSGPFPGFPVPLEGDDVSALIERHRDELPMSDQLPTMDPPTHTDHRALLMRLITPKRLKENEASMWHLADGLLDTYLTPGQGEFISGFAGPFTLLIIADLLGVPEEDRQDFMNHLQRRPQDAGGIGSTGDDTLHHSPLEYLYGRFTTYVEERRRAPREDVLTGLATATFPDGSTPEVIDVVRVAANLFAAGQETTVRLLSSALKVLAERPELQRLLRAERDRIPNFIEETLRAESPVKGDFRLSKVPTTVGGVDIPAGTTLMVLNGAANRDPRQFEDPTAFDVGRPNVRRHLAFGRGPHTCPGAPLARAETRVTLERLLDRTSDIRIAEHVHGPADARRYQYVPTFILRGLTHLDLEWNQA
;
A
#
# COMPACT_ATOMS: atom_id res chain seq x y z
N MET A 1 26.68 23.08 0.53
CA MET A 1 25.59 23.00 1.53
C MET A 1 25.00 24.39 1.70
N GLU A 2 24.15 24.79 0.77
CA GLU A 2 23.35 26.03 0.79
C GLU A 2 22.69 26.13 -0.57
N ASN A 3 21.54 25.49 -0.73
CA ASN A 3 20.60 25.81 -1.81
C ASN A 3 19.30 25.01 -1.67
N CYS A 4 18.62 25.18 -0.52
CA CYS A 4 17.18 24.99 -0.48
C CYS A 4 16.59 26.40 -0.59
N ALA A 5 15.94 26.74 -1.71
CA ALA A 5 15.43 28.06 -1.98
C ALA A 5 14.49 28.50 -0.85
N THR A 6 14.81 29.61 -0.21
CA THR A 6 14.15 30.19 0.96
C THR A 6 12.66 30.44 0.74
N VAL A 7 11.85 29.77 1.55
CA VAL A 7 10.44 30.11 1.79
C VAL A 7 10.38 31.42 2.59
N PRO A 8 9.51 32.41 2.27
CA PRO A 8 9.47 33.71 2.96
C PRO A 8 9.02 33.56 4.42
N ASP A 9 9.76 34.22 5.26
CA ASP A 9 9.70 34.33 6.71
C ASP A 9 8.34 34.82 7.25
N ARG A 10 7.68 34.00 8.07
CA ARG A 10 6.64 34.46 9.01
C ARG A 10 6.80 33.79 10.38
N ARG A 11 7.24 34.60 11.37
CA ARG A 11 7.16 34.46 12.83
C ARG A 11 8.38 33.89 13.57
N ARG A 12 9.01 34.77 14.35
CA ARG A 12 10.24 34.57 15.13
C ARG A 12 10.04 33.87 16.48
N ALA A 13 8.81 33.73 16.96
CA ALA A 13 8.49 33.17 18.30
C ALA A 13 8.30 31.63 18.30
N ASP A 14 8.04 31.02 17.12
CA ASP A 14 7.85 29.57 17.03
C ASP A 14 9.17 28.82 16.68
N ARG A 15 10.29 29.54 16.50
CA ARG A 15 11.56 28.96 16.02
C ARG A 15 12.31 28.16 17.08
N GLU A 16 12.36 28.60 18.34
CA GLU A 16 13.12 27.87 19.36
C GLU A 16 12.49 26.53 19.74
N GLY A 17 11.17 26.43 19.77
CA GLY A 17 10.46 25.17 19.98
C GLY A 17 10.54 24.23 18.76
N ALA A 18 10.56 24.79 17.55
CA ALA A 18 10.67 24.02 16.31
C ALA A 18 12.10 23.48 16.09
N GLU A 19 13.15 24.27 16.41
CA GLU A 19 14.55 23.83 16.30
C GLU A 19 14.87 22.70 17.31
N GLN A 20 14.30 22.74 18.52
CA GLN A 20 14.49 21.70 19.52
C GLN A 20 13.80 20.39 19.14
N THR A 21 12.60 20.46 18.56
CA THR A 21 11.86 19.30 18.04
C THR A 21 12.53 18.67 16.81
N VAL A 22 13.16 19.49 15.97
CA VAL A 22 13.87 19.02 14.77
C VAL A 22 15.14 18.25 15.13
N ASN A 23 15.94 18.76 16.07
CA ASN A 23 17.14 18.06 16.55
C ASN A 23 16.82 16.71 17.22
N ASP A 24 15.64 16.58 17.84
CA ASP A 24 15.18 15.31 18.42
C ASP A 24 14.86 14.26 17.32
N PHE A 25 14.31 14.69 16.18
CA PHE A 25 14.01 13.78 15.06
C PHE A 25 15.23 13.33 14.24
N GLU A 26 16.31 14.12 14.19
CA GLU A 26 17.56 13.72 13.52
C GLU A 26 18.27 12.54 14.20
N ALA A 27 17.98 12.30 15.48
CA ALA A 27 18.52 11.19 16.25
C ALA A 27 17.69 9.89 16.09
N ILE A 28 16.52 9.95 15.46
CA ILE A 28 15.61 8.82 15.29
C ILE A 28 15.95 8.06 14.02
N ASP A 29 16.17 6.75 14.14
CA ASP A 29 16.25 5.84 13.01
C ASP A 29 14.85 5.49 12.52
N PHE A 30 14.41 6.10 11.42
CA PHE A 30 13.08 5.89 10.85
C PHE A 30 12.77 4.41 10.55
N PHE A 31 13.78 3.64 10.20
CA PHE A 31 13.61 2.26 9.79
C PHE A 31 13.54 1.28 10.97
N ARG A 32 13.96 1.70 12.17
CA ARG A 32 14.07 0.85 13.35
C ARG A 32 13.24 1.33 14.55
N ASP A 33 12.87 2.60 14.59
CA ASP A 33 12.15 3.14 15.74
C ASP A 33 10.67 2.80 15.69
N GLU A 34 10.24 1.93 16.60
CA GLU A 34 8.84 1.52 16.74
C GLU A 34 7.89 2.66 17.11
N ALA A 35 8.39 3.75 17.70
CA ALA A 35 7.55 4.91 18.05
C ALA A 35 6.94 5.56 16.80
N LEU A 36 7.63 5.51 15.64
CA LEU A 36 7.15 6.02 14.38
C LEU A 36 6.15 5.10 13.66
N VAL A 37 5.98 3.87 14.13
CA VAL A 37 5.04 2.92 13.51
C VAL A 37 3.60 3.40 13.66
N ALA A 38 3.24 3.87 14.85
CA ALA A 38 1.88 4.33 15.15
C ALA A 38 1.57 5.70 14.55
N ASP A 39 2.49 6.65 14.65
CA ASP A 39 2.31 8.02 14.15
C ASP A 39 3.62 8.57 13.53
N PRO A 40 3.89 8.33 12.24
CA PRO A 40 5.06 8.84 11.56
C PRO A 40 4.92 10.32 11.12
N TYR A 41 3.74 10.90 11.22
CA TYR A 41 3.43 12.18 10.57
C TYR A 41 4.18 13.37 11.16
N PRO A 42 4.39 13.49 12.49
CA PRO A 42 5.23 14.56 13.04
C PRO A 42 6.67 14.51 12.51
N TYR A 43 7.24 13.30 12.35
CA TYR A 43 8.54 13.12 11.74
C TYR A 43 8.54 13.55 10.27
N PHE A 44 7.55 13.16 9.48
CA PHE A 44 7.42 13.56 8.08
C PHE A 44 7.27 15.07 7.91
N ASP A 45 6.50 15.71 8.80
CA ASP A 45 6.28 17.15 8.76
C ASP A 45 7.57 17.91 9.13
N ALA A 46 8.35 17.39 10.08
CA ALA A 46 9.64 17.96 10.47
C ALA A 46 10.65 17.87 9.30
N LEU A 47 10.78 16.71 8.65
CA LEU A 47 11.65 16.56 7.48
C LEU A 47 11.23 17.49 6.33
N ARG A 48 9.94 17.51 5.98
CA ARG A 48 9.43 18.37 4.90
C ARG A 48 9.63 19.86 5.21
N GLY A 49 9.51 20.25 6.48
CA GLY A 49 9.74 21.62 6.94
C GLY A 49 11.17 22.09 6.75
N GLN A 50 12.15 21.17 6.76
CA GLN A 50 13.56 21.47 6.44
C GLN A 50 13.79 21.50 4.93
N CYS A 51 13.49 20.39 4.28
CA CYS A 51 13.62 20.23 2.84
C CYS A 51 12.71 19.09 2.35
N PRO A 52 11.97 19.25 1.24
CA PRO A 52 11.11 18.18 0.71
C PRO A 52 11.87 16.93 0.25
N VAL A 53 13.18 17.02 0.08
CA VAL A 53 14.10 15.90 -0.19
C VAL A 53 15.24 15.99 0.83
N HIS A 54 15.23 15.08 1.80
CA HIS A 54 16.13 15.11 2.95
C HIS A 54 16.90 13.80 3.06
N ARG A 55 18.22 13.88 3.38
CA ARG A 55 19.05 12.68 3.61
C ARG A 55 18.84 12.19 5.04
N GLU A 56 18.41 10.96 5.18
CA GLU A 56 18.27 10.28 6.48
C GLU A 56 19.65 9.90 7.02
N ASN A 57 19.86 10.08 8.33
CA ASN A 57 21.22 10.07 8.92
C ASN A 57 21.77 8.67 9.22
N HIS A 58 20.93 7.63 9.30
CA HIS A 58 21.34 6.30 9.77
C HIS A 58 21.66 5.33 8.62
N HIS A 59 20.90 5.39 7.53
CA HIS A 59 20.97 4.45 6.41
C HIS A 59 21.28 5.11 5.06
N ASP A 60 21.59 6.39 5.07
CA ASP A 60 21.96 7.18 3.88
C ASP A 60 20.87 7.24 2.78
N VAL A 61 19.59 7.09 3.18
CA VAL A 61 18.45 7.12 2.29
C VAL A 61 17.98 8.55 2.07
N MET A 62 17.69 8.93 0.82
CA MET A 62 17.05 10.19 0.50
C MET A 62 15.54 10.08 0.69
N MET A 63 15.00 10.76 1.71
CA MET A 63 13.59 10.78 2.05
C MET A 63 12.87 11.86 1.22
N VAL A 64 11.99 11.46 0.31
CA VAL A 64 11.20 12.35 -0.54
C VAL A 64 9.83 12.55 0.10
N THR A 65 9.63 13.69 0.77
CA THR A 65 8.44 14.02 1.55
C THR A 65 7.48 15.01 0.86
N GLY A 66 7.97 15.71 -0.18
CA GLY A 66 7.19 16.68 -0.93
C GLY A 66 6.36 16.04 -2.04
N TYR A 67 5.20 16.61 -2.33
CA TYR A 67 4.27 16.07 -3.34
C TYR A 67 4.84 16.14 -4.76
N ASP A 68 5.32 17.31 -5.19
CA ASP A 68 5.82 17.50 -6.55
C ASP A 68 7.09 16.71 -6.78
N GLU A 69 7.95 16.60 -5.76
CA GLU A 69 9.18 15.82 -5.77
C GLU A 69 8.87 14.31 -5.88
N ALA A 70 7.87 13.83 -5.15
CA ALA A 70 7.40 12.45 -5.26
C ALA A 70 6.85 12.14 -6.66
N VAL A 71 6.06 13.05 -7.23
CA VAL A 71 5.54 12.93 -8.60
C VAL A 71 6.67 12.92 -9.63
N GLN A 72 7.71 13.74 -9.44
CA GLN A 72 8.89 13.76 -10.31
C GLN A 72 9.56 12.38 -10.31
N VAL A 73 9.89 11.82 -9.13
CA VAL A 73 10.58 10.53 -9.01
C VAL A 73 9.74 9.39 -9.61
N TYR A 74 8.43 9.36 -9.36
CA TYR A 74 7.56 8.30 -9.89
C TYR A 74 7.43 8.29 -11.41
N ASN A 75 7.53 9.44 -12.06
CA ASN A 75 7.39 9.54 -13.52
C ASN A 75 8.71 9.36 -14.27
N ASP A 76 9.83 9.46 -13.59
CA ASP A 76 11.15 9.43 -14.20
C ASP A 76 11.79 8.05 -14.08
N THR A 77 11.36 7.13 -14.92
CA THR A 77 11.93 5.78 -14.99
C THR A 77 13.26 5.72 -15.75
N ASP A 78 13.66 6.81 -16.42
CA ASP A 78 14.94 6.89 -17.08
C ASP A 78 16.07 7.12 -16.09
N ASN A 79 15.84 7.89 -15.04
CA ASN A 79 16.82 8.18 -14.01
C ASN A 79 16.67 7.33 -12.75
N PHE A 80 15.49 6.75 -12.49
CA PHE A 80 15.21 5.97 -11.28
C PHE A 80 14.74 4.56 -11.61
N SER A 81 15.43 3.57 -11.03
CA SER A 81 15.06 2.15 -11.09
C SER A 81 14.13 1.77 -9.95
N ALA A 82 13.18 0.89 -10.24
CA ALA A 82 12.31 0.26 -9.24
C ALA A 82 12.91 -0.99 -8.60
N CYS A 83 14.15 -1.39 -8.94
CA CYS A 83 14.75 -2.67 -8.57
C CYS A 83 14.76 -2.98 -7.06
N ILE A 84 14.70 -1.96 -6.21
CA ILE A 84 14.64 -2.08 -4.74
C ILE A 84 13.32 -1.58 -4.15
N SER A 85 12.25 -1.46 -4.95
CA SER A 85 11.01 -0.77 -4.53
C SER A 85 10.36 -1.35 -3.26
N VAL A 86 10.56 -2.63 -2.98
CA VAL A 86 9.98 -3.34 -1.82
C VAL A 86 11.00 -3.70 -0.74
N SER A 87 12.30 -3.68 -1.03
CA SER A 87 13.36 -4.01 -0.07
C SER A 87 14.04 -2.78 0.50
N GLY A 88 14.15 -1.70 -0.31
CA GLY A 88 14.86 -0.50 0.09
C GLY A 88 16.34 -0.76 0.36
N PRO A 89 16.90 -0.19 1.45
CA PRO A 89 18.30 -0.35 1.80
C PRO A 89 18.62 -1.73 2.44
N PHE A 90 17.64 -2.62 2.62
CA PHE A 90 17.79 -3.90 3.31
C PHE A 90 17.53 -5.10 2.39
N PRO A 91 18.49 -6.03 2.24
CA PRO A 91 19.84 -6.07 2.83
C PRO A 91 20.85 -5.12 2.17
N GLY A 92 20.44 -4.26 1.26
CA GLY A 92 21.28 -3.40 0.45
C GLY A 92 21.60 -4.01 -0.93
N PHE A 93 22.31 -3.23 -1.77
CA PHE A 93 22.74 -3.73 -3.07
C PHE A 93 23.97 -4.65 -2.90
N PRO A 94 24.08 -5.79 -3.65
CA PRO A 94 25.11 -6.81 -3.41
C PRO A 94 26.54 -6.36 -3.66
N VAL A 95 26.72 -5.27 -4.40
CA VAL A 95 28.04 -4.69 -4.69
C VAL A 95 28.00 -3.16 -4.52
N PRO A 96 29.15 -2.48 -4.30
CA PRO A 96 29.21 -1.03 -4.30
C PRO A 96 28.71 -0.44 -5.63
N LEU A 97 27.86 0.58 -5.56
CA LEU A 97 27.34 1.31 -6.72
C LEU A 97 28.25 2.51 -7.00
N GLU A 98 29.27 2.30 -7.82
CA GLU A 98 30.28 3.30 -8.14
C GLU A 98 30.16 3.80 -9.59
N GLY A 99 30.46 5.08 -9.80
CA GLY A 99 30.42 5.74 -11.10
C GLY A 99 29.23 6.64 -11.32
N ASP A 100 29.18 7.29 -12.48
CA ASP A 100 28.11 8.23 -12.83
C ASP A 100 26.91 7.55 -13.56
N ASP A 101 27.00 6.25 -13.85
CA ASP A 101 25.92 5.43 -14.40
C ASP A 101 26.03 4.02 -13.86
N VAL A 102 25.08 3.63 -13.02
CA VAL A 102 25.00 2.30 -12.38
C VAL A 102 24.01 1.36 -13.07
N SER A 103 23.43 1.75 -14.20
CA SER A 103 22.42 0.96 -14.92
C SER A 103 22.91 -0.45 -15.26
N ALA A 104 24.16 -0.55 -15.76
CA ALA A 104 24.75 -1.85 -16.09
C ALA A 104 25.04 -2.72 -14.86
N LEU A 105 25.34 -2.11 -13.71
CA LEU A 105 25.49 -2.84 -12.45
C LEU A 105 24.14 -3.37 -11.95
N ILE A 106 23.10 -2.56 -12.01
CA ILE A 106 21.74 -2.97 -11.65
C ILE A 106 21.33 -4.20 -12.47
N GLU A 107 21.45 -4.15 -13.79
CA GLU A 107 21.06 -5.27 -14.65
C GLU A 107 21.90 -6.53 -14.41
N ARG A 108 23.19 -6.38 -14.16
CA ARG A 108 24.08 -7.53 -13.88
C ARG A 108 23.74 -8.26 -12.60
N HIS A 109 23.30 -7.54 -11.57
CA HIS A 109 23.02 -8.08 -10.24
C HIS A 109 21.52 -8.15 -9.91
N ARG A 110 20.66 -7.92 -10.92
CA ARG A 110 19.20 -7.87 -10.73
C ARG A 110 18.66 -9.13 -10.07
N ASP A 111 19.09 -10.30 -10.52
CA ASP A 111 18.61 -11.59 -10.00
C ASP A 111 19.07 -11.89 -8.56
N GLU A 112 20.04 -11.14 -8.05
CA GLU A 112 20.51 -11.23 -6.66
C GLU A 112 19.68 -10.36 -5.70
N LEU A 113 18.85 -9.44 -6.25
CA LEU A 113 18.03 -8.55 -5.44
C LEU A 113 16.77 -9.24 -4.93
N PRO A 114 16.35 -8.96 -3.69
CA PRO A 114 15.11 -9.51 -3.15
C PRO A 114 13.91 -9.16 -4.02
N MET A 115 13.08 -10.17 -4.30
CA MET A 115 11.85 -10.02 -5.10
C MET A 115 12.05 -9.43 -6.50
N SER A 116 13.26 -9.57 -7.07
CA SER A 116 13.61 -9.03 -8.40
C SER A 116 12.72 -9.54 -9.54
N ASP A 117 12.09 -10.67 -9.33
CA ASP A 117 11.15 -11.31 -10.26
C ASP A 117 9.70 -10.84 -10.10
N GLN A 118 9.43 -9.87 -9.21
CA GLN A 118 8.10 -9.33 -8.97
C GLN A 118 7.86 -8.04 -9.76
N LEU A 119 6.63 -7.86 -10.24
CA LEU A 119 6.27 -6.69 -11.05
C LEU A 119 6.64 -5.33 -10.44
N PRO A 120 6.52 -5.09 -9.12
CA PRO A 120 6.89 -3.81 -8.51
C PRO A 120 8.38 -3.46 -8.61
N THR A 121 9.25 -4.47 -8.76
CA THR A 121 10.72 -4.28 -8.81
C THR A 121 11.28 -4.30 -10.23
N MET A 122 10.46 -4.56 -11.22
CA MET A 122 10.88 -4.57 -12.63
C MET A 122 10.99 -3.15 -13.18
N ASP A 123 11.92 -2.94 -14.11
CA ASP A 123 12.01 -1.72 -14.91
C ASP A 123 11.55 -1.98 -16.36
N PRO A 124 11.16 -0.93 -17.11
CA PRO A 124 10.94 -1.07 -18.55
C PRO A 124 12.18 -1.59 -19.30
N PRO A 125 12.04 -2.45 -20.34
CA PRO A 125 10.77 -2.88 -20.95
C PRO A 125 10.07 -4.05 -20.23
N THR A 126 10.79 -4.86 -19.44
CA THR A 126 10.26 -6.06 -18.75
C THR A 126 9.01 -5.75 -17.92
N HIS A 127 9.03 -4.65 -17.16
CA HIS A 127 7.86 -4.17 -16.43
C HIS A 127 6.65 -3.99 -17.35
N THR A 128 6.83 -3.38 -18.51
CA THR A 128 5.74 -3.07 -19.45
C THR A 128 5.07 -4.34 -19.95
N ASP A 129 5.87 -5.37 -20.26
CA ASP A 129 5.37 -6.65 -20.78
C ASP A 129 4.59 -7.43 -19.71
N HIS A 130 5.15 -7.55 -18.51
CA HIS A 130 4.47 -8.21 -17.37
C HIS A 130 3.23 -7.42 -16.90
N ARG A 131 3.31 -6.09 -16.94
CA ARG A 131 2.15 -5.23 -16.66
C ARG A 131 1.02 -5.48 -17.66
N ALA A 132 1.32 -5.68 -18.94
CA ALA A 132 0.31 -5.97 -19.95
C ALA A 132 -0.42 -7.30 -19.68
N LEU A 133 0.28 -8.33 -19.17
CA LEU A 133 -0.35 -9.58 -18.73
C LEU A 133 -1.31 -9.35 -17.57
N LEU A 134 -0.86 -8.62 -16.55
CA LEU A 134 -1.68 -8.31 -15.37
C LEU A 134 -2.94 -7.53 -15.74
N MET A 135 -2.84 -6.56 -16.64
CA MET A 135 -3.99 -5.73 -17.06
C MET A 135 -5.08 -6.53 -17.78
N ARG A 136 -4.81 -7.75 -18.26
CA ARG A 136 -5.83 -8.65 -18.78
C ARG A 136 -6.77 -9.19 -17.68
N LEU A 137 -6.28 -9.27 -16.44
CA LEU A 137 -7.07 -9.69 -15.28
C LEU A 137 -7.95 -8.57 -14.73
N ILE A 138 -7.50 -7.32 -14.86
CA ILE A 138 -8.14 -6.13 -14.26
C ILE A 138 -8.79 -5.29 -15.36
N THR A 139 -9.69 -5.89 -16.12
CA THR A 139 -10.49 -5.18 -17.14
C THR A 139 -11.77 -4.60 -16.51
N PRO A 140 -12.36 -3.51 -17.07
CA PRO A 140 -13.62 -2.97 -16.58
C PRO A 140 -14.75 -4.00 -16.51
N LYS A 141 -14.81 -4.93 -17.48
CA LYS A 141 -15.78 -6.02 -17.49
C LYS A 141 -15.57 -6.95 -16.30
N ARG A 142 -14.32 -7.40 -16.09
CA ARG A 142 -13.97 -8.30 -14.99
C ARG A 142 -14.23 -7.67 -13.62
N LEU A 143 -13.86 -6.42 -13.45
CA LEU A 143 -14.12 -5.68 -12.22
C LEU A 143 -15.62 -5.56 -11.92
N LYS A 144 -16.45 -5.36 -12.96
CA LYS A 144 -17.89 -5.31 -12.79
C LYS A 144 -18.49 -6.68 -12.44
N GLU A 145 -18.01 -7.75 -13.05
CA GLU A 145 -18.42 -9.14 -12.71
C GLU A 145 -18.02 -9.48 -11.28
N ASN A 146 -16.78 -9.18 -10.89
CA ASN A 146 -16.27 -9.41 -9.55
C ASN A 146 -16.99 -8.55 -8.50
N GLU A 147 -17.41 -7.32 -8.84
CA GLU A 147 -18.20 -6.46 -7.94
C GLU A 147 -19.55 -7.11 -7.57
N ALA A 148 -20.20 -7.81 -8.50
CA ALA A 148 -21.44 -8.55 -8.19
C ALA A 148 -21.18 -9.66 -7.16
N SER A 149 -20.05 -10.37 -7.27
CA SER A 149 -19.61 -11.34 -6.26
C SER A 149 -19.28 -10.68 -4.92
N MET A 150 -18.69 -9.48 -4.92
CA MET A 150 -18.37 -8.73 -3.69
C MET A 150 -19.62 -8.51 -2.80
N TRP A 151 -20.73 -8.08 -3.41
CA TRP A 151 -21.97 -7.84 -2.69
C TRP A 151 -22.47 -9.12 -2.00
N HIS A 152 -22.47 -10.23 -2.71
CA HIS A 152 -22.90 -11.52 -2.17
C HIS A 152 -21.98 -12.04 -1.06
N LEU A 153 -20.66 -11.94 -1.26
CA LEU A 153 -19.67 -12.35 -0.26
C LEU A 153 -19.74 -11.48 0.99
N ALA A 154 -19.91 -10.16 0.82
CA ALA A 154 -20.06 -9.24 1.96
C ALA A 154 -21.30 -9.61 2.79
N ASP A 155 -22.45 -9.86 2.14
CA ASP A 155 -23.68 -10.25 2.85
C ASP A 155 -23.48 -11.55 3.63
N GLY A 156 -22.91 -12.60 3.01
CA GLY A 156 -22.68 -13.89 3.67
C GLY A 156 -21.72 -13.81 4.87
N LEU A 157 -20.64 -13.03 4.75
CA LEU A 157 -19.71 -12.82 5.87
C LEU A 157 -20.34 -11.98 6.99
N LEU A 158 -21.09 -10.93 6.64
CA LEU A 158 -21.74 -10.07 7.62
C LEU A 158 -22.88 -10.77 8.37
N ASP A 159 -23.53 -11.77 7.78
CA ASP A 159 -24.55 -12.58 8.47
C ASP A 159 -23.99 -13.24 9.74
N THR A 160 -22.76 -13.70 9.69
CA THR A 160 -22.06 -14.28 10.83
C THR A 160 -21.42 -13.21 11.72
N TYR A 161 -20.70 -12.26 11.10
CA TYR A 161 -19.92 -11.26 11.81
C TYR A 161 -20.79 -10.34 12.69
N LEU A 162 -21.95 -9.91 12.19
CA LEU A 162 -22.80 -8.96 12.91
C LEU A 162 -23.66 -9.58 14.03
N THR A 163 -23.78 -10.91 14.08
CA THR A 163 -24.66 -11.60 15.05
C THR A 163 -24.38 -11.28 16.51
N PRO A 164 -23.09 -11.24 17.00
CA PRO A 164 -22.81 -11.03 18.41
C PRO A 164 -22.90 -9.57 18.89
N GLY A 165 -23.10 -8.59 18.00
CA GLY A 165 -23.13 -7.16 18.35
C GLY A 165 -21.78 -6.53 18.64
N GLN A 166 -20.69 -7.30 18.61
CA GLN A 166 -19.30 -6.90 18.75
C GLN A 166 -18.38 -7.92 18.08
N GLY A 167 -17.17 -7.49 17.67
CA GLY A 167 -16.20 -8.41 17.10
C GLY A 167 -14.93 -7.72 16.58
N GLU A 168 -13.90 -8.53 16.36
CA GLU A 168 -12.66 -8.11 15.74
C GLU A 168 -12.85 -8.05 14.21
N PHE A 169 -12.66 -6.87 13.64
CA PHE A 169 -13.02 -6.58 12.26
C PHE A 169 -12.04 -7.17 11.22
N ILE A 170 -10.76 -7.21 11.56
CA ILE A 170 -9.72 -7.61 10.59
C ILE A 170 -9.83 -9.11 10.31
N SER A 171 -9.82 -9.95 11.35
CA SER A 171 -9.90 -11.41 11.21
C SER A 171 -11.33 -11.91 10.96
N GLY A 172 -12.34 -11.21 11.52
CA GLY A 172 -13.74 -11.59 11.40
C GLY A 172 -14.39 -11.24 10.07
N PHE A 173 -13.92 -10.19 9.42
CA PHE A 173 -14.51 -9.73 8.15
C PHE A 173 -13.48 -9.33 7.09
N ALA A 174 -12.60 -8.35 7.35
CA ALA A 174 -11.79 -7.73 6.32
C ALA A 174 -10.82 -8.73 5.64
N GLY A 175 -10.12 -9.54 6.43
CA GLY A 175 -9.21 -10.57 5.92
C GLY A 175 -9.91 -11.63 5.06
N PRO A 176 -10.94 -12.32 5.57
CA PRO A 176 -11.74 -13.25 4.75
C PRO A 176 -12.32 -12.62 3.49
N PHE A 177 -12.88 -11.41 3.59
CA PHE A 177 -13.50 -10.71 2.48
C PHE A 177 -12.49 -10.42 1.35
N THR A 178 -11.39 -9.75 1.65
CA THR A 178 -10.39 -9.39 0.64
C THR A 178 -9.74 -10.61 0.02
N LEU A 179 -9.48 -11.67 0.80
CA LEU A 179 -8.94 -12.92 0.29
C LEU A 179 -9.89 -13.60 -0.70
N LEU A 180 -11.18 -13.69 -0.36
CA LEU A 180 -12.17 -14.32 -1.22
C LEU A 180 -12.41 -13.50 -2.51
N ILE A 181 -12.35 -12.17 -2.44
CA ILE A 181 -12.48 -11.31 -3.61
C ILE A 181 -11.32 -11.49 -4.58
N ILE A 182 -10.08 -11.48 -4.10
CA ILE A 182 -8.92 -11.68 -4.97
C ILE A 182 -8.87 -13.12 -5.52
N ALA A 183 -9.28 -14.11 -4.75
CA ALA A 183 -9.42 -15.48 -5.20
C ALA A 183 -10.46 -15.62 -6.33
N ASP A 184 -11.61 -14.94 -6.18
CA ASP A 184 -12.65 -14.89 -7.22
C ASP A 184 -12.16 -14.18 -8.48
N LEU A 185 -11.51 -13.03 -8.36
CA LEU A 185 -10.94 -12.27 -9.47
C LEU A 185 -9.95 -13.12 -10.28
N LEU A 186 -9.11 -13.89 -9.61
CA LEU A 186 -8.11 -14.76 -10.21
C LEU A 186 -8.69 -16.12 -10.69
N GLY A 187 -9.94 -16.42 -10.35
CA GLY A 187 -10.61 -17.66 -10.74
C GLY A 187 -10.15 -18.88 -9.95
N VAL A 188 -9.71 -18.69 -8.70
CA VAL A 188 -9.41 -19.82 -7.79
C VAL A 188 -10.66 -20.66 -7.59
N PRO A 189 -10.61 -21.99 -7.83
CA PRO A 189 -11.74 -22.88 -7.63
C PRO A 189 -12.37 -22.77 -6.23
N GLU A 190 -13.68 -22.87 -6.14
CA GLU A 190 -14.41 -22.70 -4.88
C GLU A 190 -13.96 -23.73 -3.83
N GLU A 191 -13.71 -24.96 -4.24
CA GLU A 191 -13.21 -26.05 -3.40
C GLU A 191 -11.82 -25.77 -2.80
N ASP A 192 -11.02 -24.91 -3.41
CA ASP A 192 -9.68 -24.56 -2.93
C ASP A 192 -9.66 -23.32 -2.01
N ARG A 193 -10.72 -22.50 -2.03
CA ARG A 193 -10.74 -21.21 -1.30
C ARG A 193 -10.54 -21.35 0.21
N GLN A 194 -11.08 -22.43 0.80
CA GLN A 194 -10.88 -22.72 2.23
C GLN A 194 -9.41 -23.03 2.55
N ASP A 195 -8.71 -23.71 1.63
CA ASP A 195 -7.29 -24.01 1.79
C ASP A 195 -6.44 -22.74 1.72
N PHE A 196 -6.75 -21.83 0.79
CA PHE A 196 -6.14 -20.51 0.75
C PHE A 196 -6.35 -19.72 2.06
N MET A 197 -7.56 -19.69 2.58
CA MET A 197 -7.86 -19.07 3.88
C MET A 197 -7.03 -19.68 5.00
N ASN A 198 -6.96 -21.00 5.09
CA ASN A 198 -6.19 -21.71 6.13
C ASN A 198 -4.68 -21.41 6.08
N HIS A 199 -4.10 -21.23 4.89
CA HIS A 199 -2.68 -20.96 4.72
C HIS A 199 -2.31 -19.49 4.89
N LEU A 200 -3.16 -18.57 4.43
CA LEU A 200 -2.81 -17.15 4.35
C LEU A 200 -3.29 -16.34 5.55
N GLN A 201 -4.32 -16.80 6.29
CA GLN A 201 -4.79 -16.14 7.50
C GLN A 201 -4.03 -16.56 8.78
N ARG A 202 -3.26 -17.65 8.76
CA ARG A 202 -2.52 -18.19 9.91
C ARG A 202 -1.23 -17.46 10.23
N ARG A 203 -0.97 -16.30 9.66
CA ARG A 203 0.19 -15.51 10.06
C ARG A 203 0.04 -15.08 11.52
N PRO A 204 1.09 -15.27 12.36
CA PRO A 204 1.17 -14.51 13.60
C PRO A 204 1.03 -13.03 13.24
N GLN A 205 0.12 -12.33 13.90
CA GLN A 205 -0.10 -10.88 13.67
C GLN A 205 1.16 -10.05 13.91
N ASP A 206 2.14 -10.63 14.61
CA ASP A 206 3.44 -10.06 14.95
C ASP A 206 4.57 -10.44 13.95
N ALA A 207 4.30 -11.29 12.97
CA ALA A 207 5.30 -11.61 11.94
C ALA A 207 5.46 -10.40 11.03
N GLY A 208 6.61 -9.75 11.11
CA GLY A 208 7.00 -8.65 10.25
C GLY A 208 6.78 -9.00 8.78
N GLY A 209 6.10 -8.11 8.06
CA GLY A 209 5.91 -8.19 6.61
C GLY A 209 7.04 -7.48 5.87
N ILE A 210 6.77 -7.11 4.62
CA ILE A 210 7.66 -6.26 3.82
C ILE A 210 7.96 -4.97 4.61
N GLY A 211 9.26 -4.66 4.78
CA GLY A 211 9.70 -3.48 5.50
C GLY A 211 9.53 -3.56 7.02
N SER A 212 9.71 -4.74 7.63
CA SER A 212 9.71 -4.91 9.08
C SER A 212 10.81 -4.10 9.75
N THR A 213 10.48 -3.42 10.86
CA THR A 213 11.44 -2.66 11.67
C THR A 213 12.41 -3.55 12.47
N GLY A 214 12.08 -4.83 12.65
CA GLY A 214 12.85 -5.76 13.51
C GLY A 214 13.67 -6.82 12.78
N ASP A 215 13.45 -7.04 11.48
CA ASP A 215 14.09 -8.12 10.73
C ASP A 215 14.47 -7.66 9.32
N ASP A 216 15.73 -7.92 8.93
CA ASP A 216 16.25 -7.61 7.59
C ASP A 216 15.88 -8.71 6.57
N THR A 217 15.29 -9.83 7.03
CA THR A 217 14.91 -10.95 6.17
C THR A 217 13.48 -10.80 5.66
N LEU A 218 13.32 -10.87 4.34
CA LEU A 218 12.01 -10.93 3.69
C LEU A 218 11.45 -12.36 3.82
N HIS A 219 10.35 -12.51 4.53
CA HIS A 219 9.68 -13.80 4.66
C HIS A 219 8.87 -14.13 3.40
N HIS A 220 9.31 -15.12 2.62
CA HIS A 220 8.73 -15.50 1.33
C HIS A 220 7.65 -16.60 1.42
N SER A 221 7.41 -17.17 2.59
CA SER A 221 6.53 -18.34 2.79
C SER A 221 5.13 -18.26 2.11
N PRO A 222 4.41 -17.11 2.14
CA PRO A 222 3.13 -17.02 1.42
C PRO A 222 3.26 -17.07 -0.08
N LEU A 223 4.34 -16.51 -0.65
CA LEU A 223 4.55 -16.54 -2.10
C LEU A 223 4.87 -17.95 -2.57
N GLU A 224 5.64 -18.74 -1.82
CA GLU A 224 5.92 -20.14 -2.17
C GLU A 224 4.64 -20.99 -2.29
N TYR A 225 3.72 -20.84 -1.32
CA TYR A 225 2.41 -21.50 -1.40
C TYR A 225 1.63 -21.08 -2.64
N LEU A 226 1.55 -19.76 -2.89
CA LEU A 226 0.85 -19.22 -4.05
C LEU A 226 1.49 -19.68 -5.36
N TYR A 227 2.82 -19.73 -5.44
CA TYR A 227 3.54 -20.22 -6.61
C TYR A 227 3.18 -21.69 -6.90
N GLY A 228 3.21 -22.56 -5.90
CA GLY A 228 2.83 -23.97 -6.05
C GLY A 228 1.40 -24.13 -6.58
N ARG A 229 0.45 -23.41 -6.01
CA ARG A 229 -0.97 -23.47 -6.42
C ARG A 229 -1.18 -22.93 -7.82
N PHE A 230 -0.68 -21.73 -8.13
CA PHE A 230 -0.86 -21.14 -9.46
C PHE A 230 -0.11 -21.88 -10.56
N THR A 231 1.06 -22.47 -10.26
CA THR A 231 1.76 -23.36 -11.22
C THR A 231 0.83 -24.50 -11.63
N THR A 232 0.23 -25.20 -10.68
CA THR A 232 -0.71 -26.29 -10.95
C THR A 232 -1.87 -25.81 -11.83
N TYR A 233 -2.49 -24.68 -11.50
CA TYR A 233 -3.62 -24.15 -12.28
C TYR A 233 -3.21 -23.76 -13.70
N VAL A 234 -2.09 -23.07 -13.89
CA VAL A 234 -1.61 -22.62 -15.21
C VAL A 234 -1.28 -23.82 -16.09
N GLU A 235 -0.57 -24.81 -15.57
CA GLU A 235 -0.23 -26.03 -16.31
C GLU A 235 -1.47 -26.85 -16.70
N GLU A 236 -2.43 -27.00 -15.79
CA GLU A 236 -3.70 -27.67 -16.09
C GLU A 236 -4.46 -26.97 -17.21
N ARG A 237 -4.57 -25.63 -17.14
CA ARG A 237 -5.31 -24.85 -18.14
C ARG A 237 -4.61 -24.80 -19.47
N ARG A 238 -3.27 -24.86 -19.52
CA ARG A 238 -2.52 -25.01 -20.78
C ARG A 238 -2.75 -26.37 -21.43
N ARG A 239 -2.88 -27.46 -20.62
CA ARG A 239 -3.19 -28.82 -21.13
C ARG A 239 -4.65 -29.01 -21.50
N ALA A 240 -5.56 -28.46 -20.73
CA ALA A 240 -7.00 -28.59 -20.88
C ALA A 240 -7.70 -27.24 -20.61
N PRO A 241 -7.77 -26.37 -21.63
CA PRO A 241 -8.42 -25.07 -21.54
C PRO A 241 -9.89 -25.20 -21.14
N ARG A 242 -10.39 -24.26 -20.28
CA ARG A 242 -11.79 -24.15 -19.86
C ARG A 242 -12.28 -22.73 -20.11
N GLU A 243 -13.58 -22.52 -19.99
CA GLU A 243 -14.15 -21.17 -20.04
C GLU A 243 -14.03 -20.47 -18.65
N ASP A 244 -12.78 -20.20 -18.23
CA ASP A 244 -12.50 -19.56 -16.97
C ASP A 244 -11.35 -18.54 -17.07
N VAL A 245 -11.16 -17.77 -16.01
CA VAL A 245 -10.13 -16.73 -15.91
C VAL A 245 -8.74 -17.31 -15.97
N LEU A 246 -8.54 -18.43 -15.28
CA LEU A 246 -7.25 -19.10 -15.24
C LEU A 246 -6.79 -19.54 -16.63
N THR A 247 -7.71 -20.00 -17.49
CA THR A 247 -7.40 -20.30 -18.90
C THR A 247 -6.99 -19.01 -19.64
N GLY A 248 -7.75 -17.92 -19.45
CA GLY A 248 -7.42 -16.63 -20.07
C GLY A 248 -6.02 -16.14 -19.68
N LEU A 249 -5.63 -16.36 -18.41
CA LEU A 249 -4.31 -16.02 -17.91
C LEU A 249 -3.24 -17.00 -18.45
N ALA A 250 -3.49 -18.32 -18.37
CA ALA A 250 -2.56 -19.37 -18.80
C ALA A 250 -2.22 -19.32 -20.30
N THR A 251 -3.15 -18.83 -21.12
CA THR A 251 -3.01 -18.69 -22.58
C THR A 251 -2.71 -17.26 -23.03
N ALA A 252 -2.49 -16.33 -22.09
CA ALA A 252 -2.11 -14.96 -22.41
C ALA A 252 -0.76 -14.90 -23.14
N THR A 253 -0.59 -13.88 -23.98
CA THR A 253 0.66 -13.60 -24.69
C THR A 253 1.19 -12.23 -24.30
N PHE A 254 2.50 -12.06 -24.40
CA PHE A 254 3.13 -10.74 -24.34
C PHE A 254 2.67 -9.86 -25.51
N PRO A 255 2.93 -8.53 -25.48
CA PRO A 255 2.55 -7.62 -26.55
C PRO A 255 3.14 -7.99 -27.92
N ASP A 256 4.32 -8.60 -27.96
CA ASP A 256 4.99 -9.08 -29.19
C ASP A 256 4.40 -10.38 -29.75
N GLY A 257 3.41 -10.98 -29.06
CA GLY A 257 2.74 -12.23 -29.42
C GLY A 257 3.45 -13.49 -28.90
N SER A 258 4.59 -13.38 -28.24
CA SER A 258 5.27 -14.52 -27.63
C SER A 258 4.47 -15.07 -26.43
N THR A 259 4.62 -16.38 -26.17
CA THR A 259 3.96 -17.04 -25.04
C THR A 259 4.86 -16.95 -23.82
N PRO A 260 4.40 -16.35 -22.70
CA PRO A 260 5.15 -16.31 -21.44
C PRO A 260 5.49 -17.73 -20.95
N GLU A 261 6.57 -17.87 -20.22
CA GLU A 261 6.82 -19.08 -19.46
C GLU A 261 5.73 -19.28 -18.39
N VAL A 262 5.58 -20.50 -17.87
CA VAL A 262 4.61 -20.78 -16.79
C VAL A 262 4.90 -19.88 -15.59
N ILE A 263 6.17 -19.75 -15.26
CA ILE A 263 6.59 -18.97 -14.08
C ILE A 263 6.25 -17.48 -14.19
N ASP A 264 6.32 -16.88 -15.38
CA ASP A 264 5.96 -15.45 -15.56
C ASP A 264 4.48 -15.21 -15.28
N VAL A 265 3.62 -16.11 -15.74
CA VAL A 265 2.18 -16.08 -15.47
C VAL A 265 1.89 -16.28 -13.98
N VAL A 266 2.59 -17.22 -13.36
CA VAL A 266 2.47 -17.53 -11.92
C VAL A 266 2.88 -16.33 -11.08
N ARG A 267 3.99 -15.67 -11.40
CA ARG A 267 4.47 -14.45 -10.72
C ARG A 267 3.43 -13.34 -10.75
N VAL A 268 2.82 -13.11 -11.92
CA VAL A 268 1.76 -12.10 -12.06
C VAL A 268 0.56 -12.43 -11.17
N ALA A 269 0.09 -13.68 -11.16
CA ALA A 269 -1.06 -14.10 -10.36
C ALA A 269 -0.77 -14.06 -8.85
N ALA A 270 0.37 -14.62 -8.43
CA ALA A 270 0.77 -14.68 -7.02
C ALA A 270 1.05 -13.29 -6.45
N ASN A 271 1.70 -12.40 -7.22
CA ASN A 271 1.94 -11.03 -6.81
C ASN A 271 0.62 -10.25 -6.64
N LEU A 272 -0.29 -10.37 -7.62
CA LEU A 272 -1.60 -9.71 -7.52
C LEU A 272 -2.38 -10.22 -6.30
N PHE A 273 -2.32 -11.52 -6.01
CA PHE A 273 -2.98 -12.12 -4.85
C PHE A 273 -2.41 -11.54 -3.55
N ALA A 274 -1.09 -11.61 -3.36
CA ALA A 274 -0.43 -11.16 -2.14
C ALA A 274 -0.59 -9.66 -1.91
N ALA A 275 -0.37 -8.84 -2.94
CA ALA A 275 -0.47 -7.39 -2.85
C ALA A 275 -1.91 -6.89 -2.65
N GLY A 276 -2.90 -7.58 -3.24
CA GLY A 276 -4.31 -7.18 -3.17
C GLY A 276 -4.94 -7.45 -1.81
N GLN A 277 -4.55 -8.52 -1.13
CA GLN A 277 -5.14 -8.90 0.13
C GLN A 277 -4.73 -7.96 1.27
N GLU A 278 -3.44 -7.84 1.57
CA GLU A 278 -2.95 -7.16 2.78
C GLU A 278 -3.22 -5.65 2.76
N THR A 279 -2.98 -5.00 1.65
CA THR A 279 -3.14 -3.54 1.52
C THR A 279 -4.61 -3.10 1.62
N THR A 280 -5.53 -3.91 1.08
CA THR A 280 -6.97 -3.61 1.17
C THR A 280 -7.50 -3.84 2.59
N VAL A 281 -7.03 -4.86 3.33
CA VAL A 281 -7.35 -5.02 4.76
C VAL A 281 -6.95 -3.77 5.55
N ARG A 282 -5.77 -3.19 5.27
CA ARG A 282 -5.31 -1.95 5.92
C ARG A 282 -6.20 -0.76 5.58
N LEU A 283 -6.64 -0.64 4.33
CA LEU A 283 -7.58 0.42 3.93
C LEU A 283 -8.93 0.25 4.62
N LEU A 284 -9.49 -0.95 4.65
CA LEU A 284 -10.77 -1.27 5.30
C LEU A 284 -10.71 -0.96 6.80
N SER A 285 -9.67 -1.42 7.49
CA SER A 285 -9.52 -1.18 8.93
C SER A 285 -9.32 0.31 9.24
N SER A 286 -8.56 1.04 8.42
CA SER A 286 -8.42 2.49 8.58
C SER A 286 -9.73 3.23 8.35
N ALA A 287 -10.50 2.85 7.31
CA ALA A 287 -11.80 3.45 7.02
C ALA A 287 -12.80 3.22 8.17
N LEU A 288 -12.86 2.00 8.69
CA LEU A 288 -13.76 1.66 9.80
C LEU A 288 -13.34 2.32 11.12
N LYS A 289 -12.02 2.42 11.40
CA LYS A 289 -11.51 3.17 12.55
C LYS A 289 -11.99 4.63 12.48
N VAL A 290 -11.74 5.31 11.35
CA VAL A 290 -12.15 6.71 11.17
C VAL A 290 -13.67 6.86 11.32
N LEU A 291 -14.44 5.94 10.76
CA LEU A 291 -15.90 5.98 10.81
C LEU A 291 -16.43 5.74 12.24
N ALA A 292 -15.86 4.78 12.97
CA ALA A 292 -16.27 4.42 14.34
C ALA A 292 -15.89 5.49 15.38
N GLU A 293 -14.79 6.23 15.14
CA GLU A 293 -14.38 7.37 15.98
C GLU A 293 -15.20 8.63 15.73
N ARG A 294 -15.94 8.72 14.60
CA ARG A 294 -16.62 9.95 14.15
C ARG A 294 -18.08 9.72 13.82
N PRO A 295 -18.98 9.71 14.84
CA PRO A 295 -20.41 9.49 14.65
C PRO A 295 -21.07 10.48 13.67
N GLU A 296 -20.53 11.69 13.52
CA GLU A 296 -21.00 12.67 12.55
C GLU A 296 -20.76 12.21 11.11
N LEU A 297 -19.65 11.54 10.81
CA LEU A 297 -19.39 10.95 9.51
C LEU A 297 -20.32 9.78 9.22
N GLN A 298 -20.64 8.95 10.22
CA GLN A 298 -21.62 7.88 10.05
C GLN A 298 -22.99 8.45 9.67
N ARG A 299 -23.46 9.50 10.36
CA ARG A 299 -24.72 10.17 10.03
C ARG A 299 -24.69 10.77 8.62
N LEU A 300 -23.60 11.46 8.27
CA LEU A 300 -23.43 12.04 6.94
C LEU A 300 -23.49 10.95 5.87
N LEU A 301 -22.71 9.88 5.98
CA LEU A 301 -22.66 8.83 4.97
C LEU A 301 -23.94 7.99 4.89
N ARG A 302 -24.72 7.91 5.96
CA ARG A 302 -26.06 7.30 5.91
C ARG A 302 -27.05 8.15 5.14
N ALA A 303 -26.99 9.48 5.31
CA ALA A 303 -27.86 10.43 4.64
C ALA A 303 -27.45 10.71 3.19
N GLU A 304 -26.14 10.73 2.90
CA GLU A 304 -25.55 11.14 1.61
C GLU A 304 -24.58 10.06 1.13
N ARG A 305 -25.11 8.97 0.58
CA ARG A 305 -24.32 7.79 0.13
C ARG A 305 -23.34 8.12 -1.00
N ASP A 306 -23.62 9.11 -1.80
CA ASP A 306 -22.78 9.64 -2.87
C ASP A 306 -21.45 10.25 -2.36
N ARG A 307 -21.34 10.49 -1.06
CA ARG A 307 -20.08 10.90 -0.41
C ARG A 307 -19.14 9.74 -0.03
N ILE A 308 -19.61 8.50 -0.06
CA ILE A 308 -18.77 7.32 0.26
C ILE A 308 -17.52 7.27 -0.63
N PRO A 309 -17.57 7.50 -1.95
CA PRO A 309 -16.35 7.55 -2.76
C PRO A 309 -15.32 8.59 -2.27
N ASN A 310 -15.76 9.80 -1.92
CA ASN A 310 -14.85 10.84 -1.40
C ASN A 310 -14.31 10.50 0.00
N PHE A 311 -15.11 9.87 0.86
CA PHE A 311 -14.64 9.35 2.15
C PHE A 311 -13.51 8.33 1.96
N ILE A 312 -13.63 7.43 0.98
CA ILE A 312 -12.59 6.45 0.65
C ILE A 312 -11.30 7.14 0.20
N GLU A 313 -11.41 8.10 -0.73
CA GLU A 313 -10.22 8.84 -1.20
C GLU A 313 -9.56 9.65 -0.07
N GLU A 314 -10.35 10.25 0.82
CA GLU A 314 -9.80 10.99 1.97
C GLU A 314 -9.16 10.05 3.00
N THR A 315 -9.70 8.85 3.19
CA THR A 315 -9.05 7.80 4.00
C THR A 315 -7.71 7.39 3.38
N LEU A 316 -7.67 7.15 2.08
CA LEU A 316 -6.43 6.84 1.34
C LEU A 316 -5.39 7.95 1.49
N ARG A 317 -5.81 9.22 1.38
CA ARG A 317 -4.92 10.36 1.57
C ARG A 317 -4.38 10.45 3.00
N ALA A 318 -5.28 10.41 3.98
CA ALA A 318 -4.94 10.71 5.37
C ALA A 318 -4.21 9.56 6.07
N GLU A 319 -4.58 8.30 5.80
CA GLU A 319 -4.02 7.13 6.47
C GLU A 319 -2.93 6.42 5.64
N SER A 320 -2.93 6.59 4.31
CA SER A 320 -1.91 6.06 3.40
C SER A 320 -1.45 4.63 3.76
N PRO A 321 -2.24 3.58 3.41
CA PRO A 321 -1.92 2.19 3.75
C PRO A 321 -0.52 1.74 3.31
N VAL A 322 0.01 2.34 2.25
CA VAL A 322 1.42 2.27 1.83
C VAL A 322 2.05 3.63 2.14
N LYS A 323 2.90 3.68 3.17
CA LYS A 323 3.60 4.91 3.59
C LYS A 323 4.58 5.41 2.53
N GLY A 324 5.21 4.50 1.81
CA GLY A 324 6.17 4.81 0.76
C GLY A 324 6.73 3.56 0.11
N ASP A 325 7.48 3.76 -0.94
CA ASP A 325 8.27 2.75 -1.63
C ASP A 325 9.64 3.31 -2.03
N PHE A 326 10.52 2.47 -2.59
CA PHE A 326 11.88 2.86 -2.86
C PHE A 326 12.16 2.99 -4.36
N ARG A 327 13.17 3.81 -4.66
CA ARG A 327 13.81 3.93 -5.97
C ARG A 327 15.32 3.98 -5.80
N LEU A 328 16.02 3.52 -6.81
CA LEU A 328 17.47 3.63 -6.92
C LEU A 328 17.83 4.59 -8.08
N SER A 329 18.61 5.63 -7.80
CA SER A 329 19.06 6.53 -8.86
C SER A 329 20.07 5.81 -9.77
N LYS A 330 19.83 5.82 -11.08
CA LYS A 330 20.72 5.19 -12.06
C LYS A 330 21.88 6.10 -12.46
N VAL A 331 21.59 7.39 -12.52
CA VAL A 331 22.54 8.46 -12.94
C VAL A 331 22.39 9.66 -12.00
N PRO A 332 23.39 10.56 -11.94
CA PRO A 332 23.25 11.82 -11.21
C PRO A 332 22.08 12.63 -11.75
N THR A 333 21.21 13.07 -10.85
CA THR A 333 20.01 13.83 -11.19
C THR A 333 19.68 14.84 -10.10
N THR A 334 18.64 15.64 -10.28
CA THR A 334 18.21 16.66 -9.30
C THR A 334 16.72 16.49 -9.01
N VAL A 335 16.33 16.41 -7.73
CA VAL A 335 14.94 16.33 -7.28
C VAL A 335 14.67 17.48 -6.31
N GLY A 336 13.69 18.33 -6.63
CA GLY A 336 13.35 19.47 -5.78
C GLY A 336 14.52 20.43 -5.51
N GLY A 337 15.48 20.54 -6.44
CA GLY A 337 16.67 21.35 -6.28
C GLY A 337 17.81 20.70 -5.47
N VAL A 338 17.65 19.44 -5.07
CA VAL A 338 18.67 18.65 -4.36
C VAL A 338 19.35 17.69 -5.35
N ASP A 339 20.67 17.72 -5.40
CA ASP A 339 21.47 16.82 -6.25
C ASP A 339 21.47 15.41 -5.66
N ILE A 340 21.14 14.44 -6.50
CA ILE A 340 21.08 13.01 -6.19
C ILE A 340 22.16 12.30 -6.99
N PRO A 341 23.22 11.81 -6.37
CA PRO A 341 24.25 11.00 -7.03
C PRO A 341 23.69 9.69 -7.58
N ALA A 342 24.34 9.10 -8.59
CA ALA A 342 24.07 7.74 -9.02
C ALA A 342 24.24 6.75 -7.86
N GLY A 343 23.46 5.68 -7.83
CA GLY A 343 23.50 4.66 -6.78
C GLY A 343 22.84 5.07 -5.45
N THR A 344 22.18 6.23 -5.40
CA THR A 344 21.48 6.69 -4.19
C THR A 344 20.12 5.98 -4.05
N THR A 345 19.86 5.43 -2.86
CA THR A 345 18.53 4.93 -2.48
C THR A 345 17.62 6.10 -2.09
N LEU A 346 16.45 6.18 -2.72
CA LEU A 346 15.40 7.14 -2.34
C LEU A 346 14.21 6.38 -1.75
N MET A 347 13.61 6.92 -0.68
CA MET A 347 12.30 6.51 -0.21
C MET A 347 11.27 7.58 -0.57
N VAL A 348 10.33 7.26 -1.45
CA VAL A 348 9.23 8.17 -1.82
C VAL A 348 8.12 7.98 -0.80
N LEU A 349 7.95 8.96 0.08
CA LEU A 349 7.03 8.90 1.23
C LEU A 349 5.63 9.39 0.85
N ASN A 350 4.79 8.48 0.35
CA ASN A 350 3.39 8.78 -0.01
C ASN A 350 2.60 9.37 1.17
N GLY A 351 2.81 8.82 2.39
CA GLY A 351 2.18 9.33 3.61
C GLY A 351 2.53 10.77 3.92
N ALA A 352 3.76 11.19 3.64
CA ALA A 352 4.20 12.57 3.77
C ALA A 352 3.66 13.45 2.64
N ALA A 353 3.82 13.02 1.39
CA ALA A 353 3.37 13.75 0.20
C ALA A 353 1.86 13.99 0.20
N ASN A 354 1.08 13.04 0.71
CA ASN A 354 -0.37 13.17 0.86
C ASN A 354 -0.80 14.19 1.94
N ARG A 355 0.14 14.69 2.70
CA ARG A 355 -0.05 15.77 3.70
C ARG A 355 0.75 17.03 3.38
N ASP A 356 1.25 17.17 2.16
CA ASP A 356 1.95 18.37 1.72
C ASP A 356 0.99 19.57 1.63
N PRO A 357 1.20 20.64 2.42
CA PRO A 357 0.32 21.82 2.41
C PRO A 357 0.39 22.60 1.07
N ARG A 358 1.43 22.38 0.26
CA ARG A 358 1.53 22.96 -1.09
C ARG A 358 0.47 22.35 -2.03
N GLN A 359 0.05 21.10 -1.77
CA GLN A 359 -0.93 20.37 -2.55
C GLN A 359 -2.30 20.30 -1.89
N PHE A 360 -2.38 20.11 -0.56
CA PHE A 360 -3.62 19.92 0.18
C PHE A 360 -3.77 21.00 1.25
N GLU A 361 -4.79 21.84 1.12
CA GLU A 361 -5.14 22.84 2.13
C GLU A 361 -5.56 22.12 3.42
N ASP A 362 -5.11 22.61 4.59
CA ASP A 362 -5.34 21.98 5.88
C ASP A 362 -5.13 20.44 5.85
N PRO A 363 -3.90 19.98 5.58
CA PRO A 363 -3.64 18.58 5.25
C PRO A 363 -3.86 17.61 6.41
N THR A 364 -3.89 18.09 7.64
CA THR A 364 -4.15 17.31 8.85
C THR A 364 -5.65 17.07 9.09
N ALA A 365 -6.52 17.91 8.55
CA ALA A 365 -7.97 17.73 8.62
C ALA A 365 -8.42 16.60 7.71
N PHE A 366 -9.34 15.77 8.23
CA PHE A 366 -10.06 14.77 7.46
C PHE A 366 -11.34 15.40 6.90
N ASP A 367 -11.34 15.69 5.61
CA ASP A 367 -12.43 16.42 4.93
C ASP A 367 -13.00 15.61 3.77
N VAL A 368 -14.21 15.07 3.95
CA VAL A 368 -14.95 14.33 2.91
C VAL A 368 -15.35 15.21 1.73
N GLY A 369 -15.36 16.54 1.93
CA GLY A 369 -15.65 17.54 0.89
C GLY A 369 -14.43 18.03 0.11
N ARG A 370 -13.23 17.52 0.40
CA ARG A 370 -11.98 17.99 -0.20
C ARG A 370 -12.02 17.89 -1.73
N PRO A 371 -11.88 19.02 -2.48
CA PRO A 371 -12.11 19.03 -3.91
C PRO A 371 -11.01 18.31 -4.72
N ASN A 372 -9.76 18.29 -4.19
CA ASN A 372 -8.61 17.69 -4.85
C ASN A 372 -8.17 16.35 -4.23
N VAL A 373 -9.05 15.70 -3.46
CA VAL A 373 -8.73 14.47 -2.72
C VAL A 373 -8.13 13.38 -3.61
N ARG A 374 -8.61 13.22 -4.84
CA ARG A 374 -8.14 12.21 -5.81
C ARG A 374 -6.70 12.43 -6.33
N ARG A 375 -6.06 13.53 -5.93
CA ARG A 375 -4.65 13.78 -6.26
C ARG A 375 -3.67 13.06 -5.34
N HIS A 376 -4.16 12.39 -4.28
CA HIS A 376 -3.30 11.63 -3.38
C HIS A 376 -2.43 10.58 -4.10
N LEU A 377 -1.30 10.25 -3.50
CA LEU A 377 -0.32 9.28 -4.02
C LEU A 377 -0.40 7.90 -3.33
N ALA A 378 -1.49 7.58 -2.63
CA ALA A 378 -1.63 6.29 -1.92
C ALA A 378 -1.58 5.06 -2.85
N PHE A 379 -1.80 5.25 -4.15
CA PHE A 379 -1.66 4.23 -5.19
C PHE A 379 -0.42 4.43 -6.08
N GLY A 380 0.54 5.22 -5.61
CA GLY A 380 1.70 5.62 -6.41
C GLY A 380 1.32 6.47 -7.62
N ARG A 381 2.25 6.62 -8.56
CA ARG A 381 2.07 7.36 -9.81
C ARG A 381 2.98 6.80 -10.92
N GLY A 382 2.74 7.27 -12.16
CA GLY A 382 3.55 6.88 -13.33
C GLY A 382 3.32 5.41 -13.74
N PRO A 383 4.31 4.78 -14.37
CA PRO A 383 4.21 3.42 -14.89
C PRO A 383 3.84 2.39 -13.83
N HIS A 384 4.29 2.58 -12.57
CA HIS A 384 4.01 1.69 -11.44
C HIS A 384 2.71 2.04 -10.66
N THR A 385 1.86 2.94 -11.16
CA THR A 385 0.54 3.20 -10.53
C THR A 385 -0.19 1.89 -10.24
N CYS A 386 -0.73 1.76 -9.03
CA CYS A 386 -1.37 0.54 -8.56
C CYS A 386 -2.47 0.04 -9.53
N PRO A 387 -2.35 -1.17 -10.08
CA PRO A 387 -3.37 -1.73 -10.96
C PRO A 387 -4.64 -2.13 -10.21
N GLY A 388 -4.52 -2.48 -8.93
CA GLY A 388 -5.62 -2.87 -8.04
C GLY A 388 -6.44 -1.71 -7.49
N ALA A 389 -6.09 -0.46 -7.78
CA ALA A 389 -6.80 0.71 -7.24
C ALA A 389 -8.33 0.72 -7.48
N PRO A 390 -8.86 0.32 -8.65
CA PRO A 390 -10.30 0.20 -8.84
C PRO A 390 -10.93 -0.89 -7.95
N LEU A 391 -10.22 -2.02 -7.77
CA LEU A 391 -10.66 -3.14 -6.94
C LEU A 391 -10.77 -2.72 -5.46
N ALA A 392 -9.69 -2.16 -4.90
CA ALA A 392 -9.64 -1.71 -3.51
C ALA A 392 -10.74 -0.67 -3.19
N ARG A 393 -11.04 0.23 -4.14
CA ARG A 393 -12.15 1.19 -4.01
C ARG A 393 -13.51 0.51 -3.99
N ALA A 394 -13.72 -0.48 -4.86
CA ALA A 394 -14.96 -1.24 -4.90
C ALA A 394 -15.18 -2.06 -3.63
N GLU A 395 -14.16 -2.77 -3.17
CA GLU A 395 -14.20 -3.54 -1.91
C GLU A 395 -14.52 -2.64 -0.72
N THR A 396 -13.87 -1.48 -0.62
CA THR A 396 -14.12 -0.54 0.48
C THR A 396 -15.54 0.05 0.40
N ARG A 397 -16.01 0.39 -0.80
CA ARG A 397 -17.36 0.90 -0.99
C ARG A 397 -18.41 -0.13 -0.60
N VAL A 398 -18.30 -1.37 -1.10
CA VAL A 398 -19.23 -2.46 -0.76
C VAL A 398 -19.27 -2.70 0.74
N THR A 399 -18.11 -2.77 1.39
CA THR A 399 -17.99 -2.95 2.84
C THR A 399 -18.72 -1.84 3.61
N LEU A 400 -18.43 -0.57 3.25
CA LEU A 400 -19.04 0.59 3.93
C LEU A 400 -20.55 0.64 3.73
N GLU A 401 -21.03 0.46 2.50
CA GLU A 401 -22.46 0.48 2.20
C GLU A 401 -23.19 -0.62 2.98
N ARG A 402 -22.69 -1.86 2.98
CA ARG A 402 -23.32 -2.97 3.72
C ARG A 402 -23.29 -2.79 5.22
N LEU A 403 -22.19 -2.35 5.80
CA LEU A 403 -22.13 -2.07 7.23
C LEU A 403 -23.08 -0.94 7.63
N LEU A 404 -23.12 0.13 6.85
CA LEU A 404 -24.05 1.24 7.08
C LEU A 404 -25.52 0.84 6.88
N ASP A 405 -25.86 -0.12 6.01
CA ASP A 405 -27.23 -0.62 5.83
C ASP A 405 -27.67 -1.53 6.97
N ARG A 406 -26.75 -2.31 7.53
CA ARG A 406 -27.06 -3.39 8.49
C ARG A 406 -26.84 -3.02 9.96
N THR A 407 -26.25 -1.84 10.22
CA THR A 407 -26.04 -1.32 11.58
C THR A 407 -26.67 0.05 11.73
N SER A 408 -27.14 0.39 12.93
CA SER A 408 -27.61 1.75 13.23
C SER A 408 -26.48 2.66 13.68
N ASP A 409 -25.46 2.09 14.35
CA ASP A 409 -24.22 2.74 14.77
C ASP A 409 -23.07 1.74 14.83
N ILE A 410 -21.84 2.25 14.73
CA ILE A 410 -20.59 1.49 14.86
C ILE A 410 -19.70 2.27 15.83
N ARG A 411 -19.12 1.59 16.81
CA ARG A 411 -18.26 2.20 17.85
C ARG A 411 -16.99 1.40 18.01
N ILE A 412 -15.93 2.06 18.47
CA ILE A 412 -14.71 1.40 18.94
C ILE A 412 -15.01 0.69 20.26
N ALA A 413 -14.63 -0.57 20.40
CA ALA A 413 -14.75 -1.35 21.63
C ALA A 413 -13.80 -0.79 22.71
N GLU A 414 -14.37 -0.06 23.68
CA GLU A 414 -13.58 0.64 24.71
C GLU A 414 -12.80 -0.30 25.64
N HIS A 415 -13.33 -1.49 25.87
CA HIS A 415 -12.68 -2.50 26.72
C HIS A 415 -11.37 -3.04 26.12
N VAL A 416 -11.19 -2.90 24.79
CA VAL A 416 -9.97 -3.29 24.07
C VAL A 416 -9.09 -2.07 23.79
N HIS A 417 -9.68 -1.02 23.21
CA HIS A 417 -8.93 0.13 22.68
C HIS A 417 -8.86 1.33 23.63
N GLY A 418 -9.44 1.23 24.83
CA GLY A 418 -9.50 2.34 25.80
C GLY A 418 -10.60 3.36 25.48
N PRO A 419 -10.82 4.33 26.39
CA PRO A 419 -11.84 5.37 26.22
C PRO A 419 -11.48 6.37 25.11
N ALA A 420 -12.44 7.18 24.67
CA ALA A 420 -12.31 8.06 23.50
C ALA A 420 -11.15 9.07 23.60
N ASP A 421 -10.81 9.53 24.80
CA ASP A 421 -9.73 10.48 25.09
C ASP A 421 -8.36 9.81 25.28
N ALA A 422 -8.29 8.46 25.31
CA ALA A 422 -7.07 7.70 25.54
C ALA A 422 -7.05 6.39 24.71
N ARG A 423 -7.41 6.49 23.43
CA ARG A 423 -7.40 5.33 22.49
C ARG A 423 -5.99 4.77 22.34
N ARG A 424 -5.91 3.43 22.27
CA ARG A 424 -4.68 2.69 22.04
C ARG A 424 -4.89 1.75 20.87
N TYR A 425 -4.14 2.02 19.80
CA TYR A 425 -4.13 1.17 18.62
C TYR A 425 -2.74 0.56 18.43
N GLN A 426 -2.71 -0.70 18.06
CA GLN A 426 -1.48 -1.38 17.67
C GLN A 426 -1.41 -1.43 16.15
N TYR A 427 -0.25 -1.06 15.63
CA TYR A 427 0.04 -1.07 14.21
C TYR A 427 1.06 -2.14 13.90
N VAL A 428 1.01 -2.69 12.68
CA VAL A 428 2.01 -3.64 12.20
C VAL A 428 3.36 -2.92 12.11
N PRO A 429 4.44 -3.50 12.72
CA PRO A 429 5.76 -2.85 12.81
C PRO A 429 6.49 -2.90 11.46
N THR A 430 6.12 -2.03 10.54
CA THR A 430 6.74 -1.90 9.21
C THR A 430 6.90 -0.44 8.82
N PHE A 431 8.04 -0.10 8.21
CA PHE A 431 8.29 1.25 7.72
C PHE A 431 7.64 1.53 6.36
N ILE A 432 7.29 0.50 5.57
CA ILE A 432 6.63 0.66 4.26
C ILE A 432 5.11 0.78 4.40
N LEU A 433 4.49 -0.08 5.21
CA LEU A 433 3.03 -0.18 5.31
C LEU A 433 2.52 0.50 6.58
N ARG A 434 1.23 0.87 6.58
CA ARG A 434 0.51 1.37 7.74
C ARG A 434 -0.84 0.65 7.85
N GLY A 435 -1.08 -0.02 8.96
CA GLY A 435 -2.33 -0.69 9.23
C GLY A 435 -2.36 -1.24 10.64
N LEU A 436 -3.58 -1.40 11.14
CA LEU A 436 -3.84 -1.95 12.47
C LEU A 436 -3.56 -3.46 12.50
N THR A 437 -3.10 -3.96 13.64
CA THR A 437 -3.00 -5.41 13.90
C THR A 437 -4.36 -6.02 14.24
N HIS A 438 -5.23 -5.24 14.91
CA HIS A 438 -6.60 -5.60 15.24
C HIS A 438 -7.46 -4.34 15.36
N LEU A 439 -8.77 -4.50 15.14
CA LEU A 439 -9.77 -3.45 15.30
C LEU A 439 -11.05 -4.06 15.86
N ASP A 440 -11.24 -3.94 17.16
CA ASP A 440 -12.43 -4.42 17.86
C ASP A 440 -13.52 -3.36 17.83
N LEU A 441 -14.67 -3.73 17.33
CA LEU A 441 -15.83 -2.86 17.12
C LEU A 441 -17.06 -3.39 17.87
N GLU A 442 -17.94 -2.46 18.24
CA GLU A 442 -19.28 -2.72 18.74
C GLU A 442 -20.29 -2.03 17.82
N TRP A 443 -21.46 -2.62 17.68
CA TRP A 443 -22.53 -2.07 16.84
C TRP A 443 -23.91 -2.44 17.36
N ASN A 444 -24.91 -1.65 16.98
CA ASN A 444 -26.30 -2.03 17.07
C ASN A 444 -26.81 -2.38 15.66
N GLN A 445 -27.61 -3.42 15.55
CA GLN A 445 -28.26 -3.77 14.28
C GLN A 445 -29.25 -2.66 13.86
N ALA A 446 -29.44 -2.48 12.55
CA ALA A 446 -30.37 -1.49 11.98
C ALA A 446 -31.83 -1.95 12.16
#